data_2e0c69bc23ed4b53db55b12d5a4f7867
#
_entry.id   2e0c69bc23ed4b53db55b12d5a4f7867
#
_cell.length_a   1.000
_cell.length_b   1.000
_cell.length_c   1.000
_cell.angle_alpha   90.00
_cell.angle_beta   90.00
_cell.angle_gamma   90.00
#
_symmetry.space_group_name_H-M   'P 1'
#
loop_
_entity.id
_entity.type
_entity.pdbx_description
1 polymer ?
#
loop_
_entity_poly.entity_id
_entity_poly.type
_entity_poly.pdbx_seq_one_letter_code
_entity_poly.pdbx_strand_id
1 'polypeptide(L)'
;MAQLTVSQKDQFWRDGYLIVEQALSPIELESLRSAFSVWVDTSLSHQTDYGETLDGRARFDLDPVHNATQSGLRRVQSPEEISEAFRNVMRNARTVDICAELIGPAIRFHHGKVNSKLPGMPTEVKFHQDFTFQPMSNDDVITCLLFMDEVTEENGPLQVVPGSHKGPLFSLWHEG
;
A
#
# COMPACT_ATOMS: atom_id res chain seq x y z
N MET A 1 -0.42 12.02 22.48
CA MET A 1 0.80 11.41 23.08
C MET A 1 1.71 11.01 21.95
N ALA A 2 3.04 11.01 22.13
CA ALA A 2 3.96 10.57 21.10
C ALA A 2 3.68 9.10 20.70
N GLN A 3 3.62 8.83 19.41
CA GLN A 3 3.38 7.49 18.85
C GLN A 3 4.69 6.71 18.68
N LEU A 4 5.79 7.42 18.50
CA LEU A 4 7.12 6.87 18.28
C LEU A 4 8.10 7.28 19.38
N THR A 5 9.00 6.35 19.73
CA THR A 5 10.17 6.64 20.57
C THR A 5 11.24 7.39 19.77
N VAL A 6 12.17 8.04 20.45
CA VAL A 6 13.33 8.68 19.81
C VAL A 6 14.12 7.67 18.96
N SER A 7 14.37 6.48 19.51
CA SER A 7 15.10 5.42 18.81
C SER A 7 14.40 4.96 17.50
N GLN A 8 13.06 4.91 17.49
CA GLN A 8 12.31 4.58 16.28
C GLN A 8 12.42 5.68 15.22
N LYS A 9 12.37 6.95 15.62
CA LYS A 9 12.59 8.08 14.70
C LYS A 9 14.02 8.06 14.12
N ASP A 10 15.02 7.84 14.96
CA ASP A 10 16.40 7.73 14.52
C ASP A 10 16.61 6.55 13.56
N GLN A 11 15.96 5.42 13.84
CA GLN A 11 15.96 4.27 12.94
C GLN A 11 15.36 4.61 11.57
N PHE A 12 14.17 5.24 11.54
CA PHE A 12 13.54 5.63 10.29
C PHE A 12 14.44 6.53 9.43
N TRP A 13 15.02 7.56 10.02
CA TRP A 13 15.90 8.47 9.29
C TRP A 13 17.24 7.87 8.90
N ARG A 14 17.69 6.84 9.62
CA ARG A 14 18.92 6.10 9.29
C ARG A 14 18.67 5.11 8.16
N ASP A 15 17.63 4.30 8.28
CA ASP A 15 17.39 3.11 7.46
C ASP A 15 16.40 3.36 6.31
N GLY A 16 15.56 4.40 6.40
CA GLY A 16 14.55 4.77 5.41
C GLY A 16 13.24 3.99 5.53
N TYR A 17 13.11 3.17 6.57
CA TYR A 17 11.86 2.47 6.90
C TYR A 17 11.74 2.23 8.40
N LEU A 18 10.51 1.99 8.83
CA LEU A 18 10.19 1.61 10.19
C LEU A 18 9.01 0.63 10.20
N ILE A 19 9.13 -0.45 10.95
CA ILE A 19 8.03 -1.37 11.22
C ILE A 19 7.37 -0.96 12.53
N VAL A 20 6.06 -0.76 12.47
CA VAL A 20 5.26 -0.42 13.64
C VAL A 20 4.17 -1.47 13.82
N GLU A 21 4.26 -2.21 14.90
CA GLU A 21 3.26 -3.21 15.24
C GLU A 21 1.97 -2.57 15.75
N GLN A 22 0.85 -3.26 15.53
CA GLN A 22 -0.48 -2.84 16.00
C GLN A 22 -0.84 -1.41 15.54
N ALA A 23 -0.48 -1.08 14.30
CA ALA A 23 -0.78 0.22 13.70
C ALA A 23 -2.29 0.42 13.44
N LEU A 24 -3.03 -0.67 13.34
CA LEU A 24 -4.50 -0.73 13.27
C LEU A 24 -5.08 -1.40 14.49
N SER A 25 -6.24 -0.94 14.94
CA SER A 25 -7.04 -1.68 15.91
C SER A 25 -7.66 -2.95 15.26
N PRO A 26 -8.05 -3.96 16.06
CA PRO A 26 -8.73 -5.13 15.52
C PRO A 26 -10.02 -4.81 14.74
N ILE A 27 -10.76 -3.77 15.15
CA ILE A 27 -11.99 -3.32 14.49
C ILE A 27 -11.67 -2.71 13.11
N GLU A 28 -10.66 -1.86 13.03
CA GLU A 28 -10.21 -1.27 11.76
C GLU A 28 -9.72 -2.37 10.80
N LEU A 29 -8.90 -3.30 11.28
CA LEU A 29 -8.39 -4.40 10.49
C LEU A 29 -9.52 -5.27 9.92
N GLU A 30 -10.48 -5.66 10.76
CA GLU A 30 -11.64 -6.45 10.33
C GLU A 30 -12.51 -5.70 9.32
N SER A 31 -12.71 -4.40 9.52
CA SER A 31 -13.48 -3.57 8.59
C SER A 31 -12.82 -3.48 7.21
N LEU A 32 -11.49 -3.37 7.15
CA LEU A 32 -10.74 -3.37 5.90
C LEU A 32 -10.82 -4.72 5.19
N ARG A 33 -10.64 -5.82 5.93
CA ARG A 33 -10.74 -7.19 5.41
C ARG A 33 -12.12 -7.48 4.83
N SER A 34 -13.17 -7.12 5.57
CA SER A 34 -14.56 -7.28 5.11
C SER A 34 -14.83 -6.51 3.82
N ALA A 35 -14.38 -5.26 3.73
CA ALA A 35 -14.54 -4.46 2.52
C ALA A 35 -13.78 -5.06 1.33
N PHE A 36 -12.55 -5.54 1.55
CA PHE A 36 -11.75 -6.17 0.52
C PHE A 36 -12.36 -7.51 0.05
N SER A 37 -12.87 -8.34 0.97
CA SER A 37 -13.54 -9.59 0.63
C SER A 37 -14.73 -9.39 -0.34
N VAL A 38 -15.54 -8.36 -0.13
CA VAL A 38 -16.64 -8.00 -1.06
C VAL A 38 -16.10 -7.69 -2.46
N TRP A 39 -14.98 -7.02 -2.58
CA TRP A 39 -14.37 -6.73 -3.88
C TRP A 39 -13.79 -7.98 -4.55
N VAL A 40 -13.20 -8.89 -3.77
CA VAL A 40 -12.72 -10.19 -4.25
C VAL A 40 -13.88 -10.99 -4.83
N ASP A 41 -14.99 -11.10 -4.10
CA ASP A 41 -16.18 -11.82 -4.56
C ASP A 41 -16.81 -11.18 -5.81
N THR A 42 -16.90 -9.83 -5.82
CA THR A 42 -17.43 -9.08 -6.97
C THR A 42 -16.59 -9.30 -8.22
N SER A 43 -15.27 -9.40 -8.07
CA SER A 43 -14.35 -9.57 -9.19
C SER A 43 -14.63 -10.82 -10.01
N LEU A 44 -15.17 -11.90 -9.40
CA LEU A 44 -15.50 -13.15 -10.08
C LEU A 44 -16.58 -12.98 -11.19
N SER A 45 -17.35 -11.89 -11.16
CA SER A 45 -18.32 -11.54 -12.21
C SER A 45 -17.72 -10.79 -13.39
N HIS A 46 -16.44 -10.44 -13.35
CA HIS A 46 -15.74 -9.70 -14.39
C HIS A 46 -14.68 -10.60 -15.07
N GLN A 47 -14.38 -10.34 -16.33
CA GLN A 47 -13.36 -11.08 -17.10
C GLN A 47 -12.11 -10.25 -17.37
N THR A 48 -12.19 -8.95 -17.19
CA THR A 48 -11.12 -7.99 -17.41
C THR A 48 -11.17 -6.92 -16.32
N ASP A 49 -10.17 -6.09 -16.26
CA ASP A 49 -10.13 -4.90 -15.41
C ASP A 49 -11.43 -4.11 -15.52
N TYR A 50 -11.93 -3.57 -14.40
CA TYR A 50 -13.26 -2.98 -14.35
C TYR A 50 -13.34 -1.78 -13.39
N GLY A 51 -14.51 -1.13 -13.39
CA GLY A 51 -14.81 0.04 -12.60
C GLY A 51 -14.42 1.34 -13.30
N GLU A 52 -14.41 2.42 -12.55
CA GLU A 52 -14.05 3.75 -13.03
C GLU A 52 -12.61 3.79 -13.52
N THR A 53 -12.35 4.58 -14.57
CA THR A 53 -10.99 4.81 -15.04
C THR A 53 -10.35 5.95 -14.27
N LEU A 54 -9.27 5.65 -13.57
CA LEU A 54 -8.47 6.58 -12.77
C LEU A 54 -7.06 6.64 -13.36
N ASP A 55 -6.61 7.81 -13.78
CA ASP A 55 -5.28 8.01 -14.39
C ASP A 55 -4.95 7.01 -15.51
N GLY A 56 -5.95 6.74 -16.36
CA GLY A 56 -5.81 5.84 -17.51
C GLY A 56 -5.85 4.34 -17.18
N ARG A 57 -6.21 3.96 -15.95
CA ARG A 57 -6.34 2.56 -15.51
C ARG A 57 -7.69 2.34 -14.84
N ALA A 58 -8.23 1.14 -14.98
CA ALA A 58 -9.43 0.77 -14.25
C ALA A 58 -9.16 0.72 -12.73
N ARG A 59 -10.15 1.05 -11.93
CA ARG A 59 -10.07 1.02 -10.46
C ARG A 59 -9.71 -0.37 -9.94
N PHE A 60 -10.29 -1.41 -10.51
CA PHE A 60 -10.06 -2.81 -10.16
C PHE A 60 -9.23 -3.48 -11.24
N ASP A 61 -8.03 -3.88 -10.89
CA ASP A 61 -7.03 -4.46 -11.78
C ASP A 61 -6.92 -5.96 -11.46
N LEU A 62 -7.09 -6.79 -12.48
CA LEU A 62 -7.11 -8.25 -12.39
C LEU A 62 -5.80 -8.86 -12.90
N ASP A 63 -5.36 -9.93 -12.27
CA ASP A 63 -4.24 -10.72 -12.73
C ASP A 63 -4.62 -11.47 -14.03
N PRO A 64 -3.72 -11.66 -15.01
CA PRO A 64 -4.00 -12.37 -16.25
C PRO A 64 -4.53 -13.80 -16.09
N VAL A 65 -4.28 -14.46 -14.96
CA VAL A 65 -4.80 -15.80 -14.68
C VAL A 65 -6.15 -15.81 -13.95
N HIS A 66 -6.72 -14.62 -13.70
CA HIS A 66 -8.05 -14.46 -13.13
C HIS A 66 -9.12 -15.18 -13.94
N ASN A 67 -10.13 -15.77 -13.27
CA ASN A 67 -11.29 -16.38 -13.92
C ASN A 67 -12.52 -16.38 -13.00
N ALA A 68 -13.66 -16.80 -13.52
CA ALA A 68 -14.95 -16.77 -12.80
C ALA A 68 -15.01 -17.65 -11.53
N THR A 69 -14.04 -18.53 -11.31
CA THR A 69 -13.99 -19.43 -10.12
C THR A 69 -12.81 -19.12 -9.20
N GLN A 70 -11.85 -18.31 -9.66
CA GLN A 70 -10.66 -17.97 -8.89
C GLN A 70 -10.34 -16.49 -9.09
N SER A 71 -10.56 -15.70 -8.06
CA SER A 71 -10.27 -14.28 -8.10
C SER A 71 -8.76 -14.02 -8.21
N GLY A 72 -8.41 -13.18 -9.15
CA GLY A 72 -7.09 -12.59 -9.32
C GLY A 72 -7.12 -11.07 -9.11
N LEU A 73 -8.00 -10.56 -8.24
CA LEU A 73 -8.00 -9.13 -7.91
C LEU A 73 -6.67 -8.75 -7.28
N ARG A 74 -5.80 -8.10 -8.03
CA ARG A 74 -4.44 -7.76 -7.59
C ARG A 74 -4.28 -6.32 -7.11
N ARG A 75 -5.18 -5.41 -7.53
CA ARG A 75 -5.13 -4.01 -7.13
C ARG A 75 -6.50 -3.38 -7.10
N VAL A 76 -6.73 -2.51 -6.11
CA VAL A 76 -7.83 -1.56 -6.07
C VAL A 76 -7.26 -0.16 -5.90
N GLN A 77 -7.53 0.75 -6.85
CA GLN A 77 -7.10 2.14 -6.79
C GLN A 77 -8.10 2.99 -6.01
N SER A 78 -7.60 3.97 -5.26
CA SER A 78 -8.38 4.91 -4.45
C SER A 78 -9.50 4.22 -3.64
N PRO A 79 -9.17 3.21 -2.82
CA PRO A 79 -10.16 2.45 -2.05
C PRO A 79 -10.95 3.35 -1.08
N GLU A 80 -10.37 4.45 -0.66
CA GLU A 80 -10.97 5.46 0.21
C GLU A 80 -12.15 6.20 -0.41
N GLU A 81 -12.24 6.25 -1.73
CA GLU A 81 -13.36 6.89 -2.42
C GLU A 81 -14.62 6.02 -2.39
N ILE A 82 -14.44 4.70 -2.36
CA ILE A 82 -15.53 3.72 -2.49
C ILE A 82 -15.79 2.91 -1.22
N SER A 83 -14.99 3.10 -0.16
CA SER A 83 -15.14 2.40 1.11
C SER A 83 -14.96 3.32 2.30
N GLU A 84 -15.97 3.34 3.17
CA GLU A 84 -15.93 4.09 4.43
C GLU A 84 -14.85 3.53 5.37
N ALA A 85 -14.63 2.21 5.38
CA ALA A 85 -13.59 1.58 6.20
C ALA A 85 -12.19 2.10 5.81
N PHE A 86 -11.87 2.13 4.53
CA PHE A 86 -10.60 2.67 4.04
C PHE A 86 -10.50 4.17 4.27
N ARG A 87 -11.57 4.93 4.09
CA ARG A 87 -11.60 6.37 4.36
C ARG A 87 -11.34 6.69 5.82
N ASN A 88 -11.93 5.93 6.73
CA ASN A 88 -11.74 6.10 8.17
C ASN A 88 -10.32 5.81 8.60
N VAL A 89 -9.74 4.71 8.14
CA VAL A 89 -8.35 4.35 8.45
C VAL A 89 -7.39 5.43 7.94
N MET A 90 -7.56 5.89 6.72
CA MET A 90 -6.74 6.97 6.15
C MET A 90 -6.78 8.28 6.94
N ARG A 91 -7.91 8.59 7.58
CA ARG A 91 -8.08 9.87 8.29
C ARG A 91 -7.76 9.80 9.77
N ASN A 92 -8.02 8.67 10.39
CA ASN A 92 -8.15 8.56 11.84
C ASN A 92 -7.24 7.50 12.47
N ALA A 93 -6.61 6.63 11.68
CA ALA A 93 -5.75 5.61 12.25
C ALA A 93 -4.46 6.19 12.84
N ARG A 94 -3.89 5.47 13.80
CA ARG A 94 -2.62 5.79 14.43
C ARG A 94 -1.48 6.09 13.45
N THR A 95 -1.53 5.51 12.26
CA THR A 95 -0.55 5.73 11.19
C THR A 95 -0.47 7.17 10.72
N VAL A 96 -1.57 7.93 10.78
CA VAL A 96 -1.60 9.36 10.42
C VAL A 96 -0.74 10.16 11.39
N ASP A 97 -0.90 9.90 12.70
CA ASP A 97 -0.09 10.55 13.74
C ASP A 97 1.40 10.18 13.60
N ILE A 98 1.70 8.92 13.28
CA ILE A 98 3.07 8.44 13.05
C ILE A 98 3.71 9.19 11.87
N CYS A 99 3.00 9.32 10.75
CA CYS A 99 3.50 10.09 9.61
C CYS A 99 3.75 11.55 9.99
N ALA A 100 2.83 12.17 10.72
CA ALA A 100 2.98 13.55 11.19
C ALA A 100 4.17 13.73 12.15
N GLU A 101 4.52 12.71 12.95
CA GLU A 101 5.71 12.75 13.81
C GLU A 101 7.03 12.62 13.03
N LEU A 102 7.01 12.00 11.84
CA LEU A 102 8.19 11.79 11.02
C LEU A 102 8.48 12.96 10.08
N ILE A 103 7.49 13.48 9.37
CA ILE A 103 7.68 14.54 8.36
C ILE A 103 7.04 15.88 8.71
N GLY A 104 6.49 16.00 9.92
CA GLY A 104 5.90 17.24 10.42
C GLY A 104 4.37 17.21 10.46
N PRO A 105 3.74 18.12 11.22
CA PRO A 105 2.31 18.07 11.52
C PRO A 105 1.40 18.46 10.34
N ALA A 106 1.93 19.13 9.32
CA ALA A 106 1.18 19.59 8.16
C ALA A 106 1.27 18.57 7.01
N ILE A 107 0.77 17.36 7.25
CA ILE A 107 0.75 16.30 6.24
C ILE A 107 -0.47 16.39 5.35
N ARG A 108 -0.34 15.92 4.12
CA ARG A 108 -1.41 15.77 3.14
C ARG A 108 -1.45 14.33 2.64
N PHE A 109 -2.63 13.73 2.66
CA PHE A 109 -2.85 12.48 1.95
C PHE A 109 -2.75 12.71 0.45
N HIS A 110 -2.04 11.82 -0.24
CA HIS A 110 -1.85 11.91 -1.67
C HIS A 110 -2.75 10.92 -2.41
N HIS A 111 -2.57 9.63 -2.22
CA HIS A 111 -3.41 8.58 -2.79
C HIS A 111 -3.30 7.29 -1.98
N GLY A 112 -4.25 6.37 -2.19
CA GLY A 112 -4.24 5.03 -1.64
C GLY A 112 -4.41 3.97 -2.72
N LYS A 113 -3.88 2.79 -2.46
CA LYS A 113 -4.16 1.58 -3.24
C LYS A 113 -4.11 0.35 -2.34
N VAL A 114 -4.94 -0.63 -2.65
CA VAL A 114 -4.77 -1.99 -2.13
C VAL A 114 -3.98 -2.78 -3.16
N ASN A 115 -2.94 -3.47 -2.73
CA ASN A 115 -2.27 -4.50 -3.51
C ASN A 115 -2.50 -5.83 -2.82
N SER A 116 -2.83 -6.85 -3.58
CA SER A 116 -3.03 -8.20 -3.04
C SER A 116 -2.26 -9.24 -3.84
N LYS A 117 -1.90 -10.31 -3.16
CA LYS A 117 -1.32 -11.52 -3.72
C LYS A 117 -2.23 -12.68 -3.32
N LEU A 118 -3.31 -12.87 -4.07
CA LEU A 118 -4.25 -13.95 -3.79
C LEU A 118 -3.62 -15.31 -4.13
N PRO A 119 -4.02 -16.39 -3.45
CA PRO A 119 -3.46 -17.71 -3.66
C PRO A 119 -3.51 -18.15 -5.13
N GLY A 120 -2.38 -18.66 -5.64
CA GLY A 120 -2.24 -19.11 -7.02
C GLY A 120 -2.01 -18.01 -8.06
N MET A 121 -1.91 -16.74 -7.64
CA MET A 121 -1.62 -15.63 -8.55
C MET A 121 -0.10 -15.41 -8.68
N PRO A 122 0.43 -15.27 -9.92
CA PRO A 122 1.86 -15.10 -10.16
C PRO A 122 2.35 -13.66 -9.98
N THR A 123 1.58 -12.80 -9.32
CA THR A 123 1.90 -11.38 -9.19
C THR A 123 3.25 -11.17 -8.50
N GLU A 124 4.20 -10.62 -9.22
CA GLU A 124 5.51 -10.20 -8.74
C GLU A 124 5.62 -8.68 -8.75
N VAL A 125 6.23 -8.10 -7.72
CA VAL A 125 6.58 -6.68 -7.68
C VAL A 125 8.09 -6.58 -7.54
N LYS A 126 8.77 -6.07 -8.57
CA LYS A 126 10.22 -5.89 -8.58
C LYS A 126 10.66 -4.73 -7.69
N PHE A 127 11.93 -4.72 -7.29
CA PHE A 127 12.53 -3.59 -6.59
C PHE A 127 12.37 -2.30 -7.42
N HIS A 128 11.88 -1.25 -6.76
CA HIS A 128 11.70 0.08 -7.33
C HIS A 128 11.72 1.14 -6.23
N GLN A 129 11.75 2.39 -6.62
CA GLN A 129 11.58 3.53 -5.73
C GLN A 129 10.26 4.22 -6.13
N ASP A 130 9.33 4.34 -5.19
CA ASP A 130 7.99 4.93 -5.45
C ASP A 130 8.08 6.34 -6.02
N PHE A 131 9.06 7.13 -5.58
CA PHE A 131 9.27 8.51 -6.04
C PHE A 131 9.47 8.63 -7.55
N THR A 132 9.99 7.60 -8.22
CA THR A 132 10.19 7.61 -9.68
C THR A 132 8.89 7.53 -10.47
N PHE A 133 7.83 6.99 -9.88
CA PHE A 133 6.50 6.96 -10.50
C PHE A 133 5.72 8.26 -10.31
N GLN A 134 5.97 8.95 -9.21
CA GLN A 134 5.24 10.16 -8.83
C GLN A 134 6.20 11.18 -8.20
N PRO A 135 7.07 11.80 -9.02
CA PRO A 135 8.02 12.78 -8.51
C PRO A 135 7.28 14.01 -7.95
N MET A 136 7.69 14.43 -6.78
CA MET A 136 7.17 15.59 -6.06
C MET A 136 8.15 16.74 -6.11
N SER A 137 7.71 17.95 -5.70
CA SER A 137 8.58 19.13 -5.62
C SER A 137 9.60 19.06 -4.48
N ASN A 138 9.38 18.17 -3.51
CA ASN A 138 10.30 17.83 -2.42
C ASN A 138 10.22 16.34 -2.13
N ASP A 139 11.08 15.83 -1.28
CA ASP A 139 11.19 14.42 -0.89
C ASP A 139 10.55 14.09 0.47
N ASP A 140 9.82 15.03 1.07
CA ASP A 140 9.03 14.81 2.30
C ASP A 140 7.81 13.93 2.02
N VAL A 141 8.04 12.70 1.57
CA VAL A 141 6.99 11.74 1.19
C VAL A 141 7.20 10.43 1.97
N ILE A 142 6.12 9.93 2.56
CA ILE A 142 6.10 8.63 3.23
C ILE A 142 5.04 7.73 2.58
N THR A 143 5.44 6.51 2.22
CA THR A 143 4.50 5.43 1.89
C THR A 143 4.19 4.64 3.16
N CYS A 144 2.93 4.61 3.56
CA CYS A 144 2.45 3.84 4.69
C CYS A 144 1.81 2.54 4.21
N LEU A 145 2.47 1.41 4.45
CA LEU A 145 1.99 0.09 4.07
C LEU A 145 1.30 -0.58 5.26
N LEU A 146 0.02 -0.84 5.13
CA LEU A 146 -0.79 -1.54 6.12
C LEU A 146 -0.97 -2.99 5.67
N PHE A 147 -0.34 -3.92 6.38
CA PHE A 147 -0.51 -5.34 6.13
C PHE A 147 -1.79 -5.81 6.83
N MET A 148 -2.76 -6.25 6.04
CA MET A 148 -4.05 -6.73 6.54
C MET A 148 -4.02 -8.21 6.92
N ASP A 149 -3.06 -8.97 6.40
CA ASP A 149 -2.89 -10.39 6.66
C ASP A 149 -1.50 -10.68 7.20
N GLU A 150 -1.32 -11.87 7.76
CA GLU A 150 -0.01 -12.34 8.19
C GLU A 150 0.93 -12.43 7.00
N VAL A 151 2.14 -11.89 7.18
CA VAL A 151 3.18 -11.90 6.16
C VAL A 151 4.27 -12.89 6.57
N THR A 152 4.49 -13.89 5.72
CA THR A 152 5.49 -14.95 5.91
C THR A 152 6.46 -15.00 4.73
N GLU A 153 7.53 -15.76 4.85
CA GLU A 153 8.49 -15.96 3.75
C GLU A 153 7.82 -16.62 2.52
N GLU A 154 6.72 -17.36 2.73
CA GLU A 154 6.05 -18.13 1.68
C GLU A 154 5.04 -17.31 0.86
N ASN A 155 4.50 -16.22 1.44
CA ASN A 155 3.46 -15.42 0.79
C ASN A 155 3.97 -14.13 0.14
N GLY A 156 5.28 -14.04 -0.11
CA GLY A 156 5.89 -12.93 -0.83
C GLY A 156 6.01 -11.65 -0.02
N PRO A 157 6.82 -11.65 1.04
CA PRO A 157 7.04 -10.50 1.90
C PRO A 157 7.67 -9.34 1.15
N LEU A 158 7.40 -8.12 1.62
CA LEU A 158 8.09 -6.93 1.14
C LEU A 158 9.57 -7.01 1.52
N GLN A 159 10.43 -6.75 0.58
CA GLN A 159 11.87 -6.59 0.79
C GLN A 159 12.25 -5.12 0.62
N VAL A 160 13.11 -4.63 1.50
CA VAL A 160 13.62 -3.26 1.47
C VAL A 160 15.14 -3.25 1.55
N VAL A 161 15.77 -2.25 0.95
CA VAL A 161 17.23 -2.02 1.04
C VAL A 161 17.47 -0.89 2.03
N PRO A 162 17.98 -1.17 3.24
CA PRO A 162 18.22 -0.14 4.24
C PRO A 162 19.14 0.97 3.72
N GLY A 163 18.77 2.22 4.00
CA GLY A 163 19.55 3.39 3.59
C GLY A 163 19.38 3.81 2.13
N SER A 164 18.64 3.06 1.30
CA SER A 164 18.47 3.36 -0.14
C SER A 164 17.78 4.71 -0.41
N HIS A 165 17.00 5.24 0.54
CA HIS A 165 16.35 6.56 0.45
C HIS A 165 17.35 7.72 0.40
N LYS A 166 18.62 7.51 0.80
CA LYS A 166 19.71 8.50 0.73
C LYS A 166 20.55 8.38 -0.54
N GLY A 167 20.27 7.35 -1.33
CA GLY A 167 20.99 7.05 -2.56
C GLY A 167 20.41 7.80 -3.78
N PRO A 168 20.95 7.52 -4.97
CA PRO A 168 20.40 8.08 -6.21
C PRO A 168 19.03 7.46 -6.52
N LEU A 169 18.23 8.20 -7.30
CA LEU A 169 17.05 7.64 -7.96
C LEU A 169 17.48 6.82 -9.18
N PHE A 170 17.04 5.59 -9.22
CA PHE A 170 17.31 4.69 -10.34
C PHE A 170 16.20 4.78 -11.39
N SER A 171 16.58 4.68 -12.66
CA SER A 171 15.61 4.60 -13.75
C SER A 171 14.75 3.33 -13.63
N LEU A 172 13.47 3.47 -13.93
CA LEU A 172 12.57 2.32 -14.09
C LEU A 172 12.78 1.58 -15.41
N TRP A 173 13.47 2.24 -16.35
CA TRP A 173 13.71 1.71 -17.70
C TRP A 173 15.14 1.19 -17.78
N HIS A 174 15.28 -0.07 -18.13
CA HIS A 174 16.55 -0.69 -18.45
C HIS A 174 16.60 -0.88 -19.98
N GLU A 175 17.65 -0.42 -20.59
CA GLU A 175 18.02 -0.87 -21.93
C GLU A 175 18.53 -2.32 -21.79
N GLY A 176 17.69 -3.29 -22.11
CA GLY A 176 17.99 -4.72 -22.07
C GLY A 176 17.56 -5.36 -23.35
#